data_0acbf4659281cec0c9a1208ef700878f
#
_entry.id   0acbf4659281cec0c9a1208ef700878f
#
_cell.length_a   1.000
_cell.length_b   1.000
_cell.length_c   1.000
_cell.angle_alpha   90.00
_cell.angle_beta   90.00
_cell.angle_gamma   90.00
#
_symmetry.space_group_name_H-M   'P 1'
#
loop_
_entity.id
_entity.type
_entity.pdbx_description
1 polymer ?
#
loop_
_entity_poly.entity_id
_entity_poly.type
_entity_poly.pdbx_seq_one_letter_code
_entity_poly.pdbx_strand_id
1 'polypeptide(L)'
;MALYAIGDLHLCLGAPKPMDIFGGAWVGYMDKLRDGLSVIRPEDTTVLLGDLSWALDLSGAKADFAWINAIPGRKIILKGNHDYWWSTAAKFRKFCEENGFENLNLLNNNCYEYEGTAICGTRGWFYEEDRSGEHDEKVFKRELLRLEASLKAAGDMRKMVFLHYPTRYRGYECPEILQLLEKYGVSRCFYGHLHGGSHALAMEGLWDGVDFRLVAADYTGFRPYKVIP
;
A
#
# COMPACT_ATOMS: atom_id res chain seq x y z
N MET A 1 -19.19 -4.87 8.66
CA MET A 1 -17.73 -4.91 8.30
C MET A 1 -17.51 -3.87 7.22
N ALA A 2 -16.38 -3.17 7.26
CA ALA A 2 -15.99 -2.24 6.20
C ALA A 2 -14.58 -2.58 5.69
N LEU A 3 -14.30 -2.27 4.42
CA LEU A 3 -12.97 -2.34 3.85
C LEU A 3 -12.41 -0.93 3.73
N TYR A 4 -11.24 -0.70 4.30
CA TYR A 4 -10.51 0.56 4.24
C TYR A 4 -9.18 0.41 3.51
N ALA A 5 -8.66 1.52 3.00
CA ALA A 5 -7.34 1.62 2.39
C ALA A 5 -6.63 2.90 2.84
N ILE A 6 -5.35 2.81 3.16
CA ILE A 6 -4.47 3.96 3.43
C ILE A 6 -3.03 3.53 3.16
N GLY A 7 -2.22 4.39 2.56
CA GLY A 7 -0.78 4.19 2.37
C GLY A 7 0.04 5.22 3.11
N ASP A 8 1.36 5.04 3.07
CA ASP A 8 2.32 6.09 3.39
C ASP A 8 2.19 6.61 4.83
N LEU A 9 2.12 5.68 5.80
CA LEU A 9 2.04 6.04 7.22
C LEU A 9 3.33 6.66 7.73
N HIS A 10 4.47 6.28 7.14
CA HIS A 10 5.80 6.79 7.46
C HIS A 10 6.09 6.84 8.96
N LEU A 11 5.74 5.76 9.67
CA LEU A 11 5.98 5.67 11.10
C LEU A 11 7.48 5.71 11.42
N CYS A 12 7.83 6.28 12.56
CA CYS A 12 9.21 6.45 12.99
C CYS A 12 9.41 6.21 14.50
N LEU A 13 8.57 5.35 15.10
CA LEU A 13 8.66 5.05 16.54
C LEU A 13 9.95 4.32 16.90
N GLY A 14 10.53 3.58 15.94
CA GLY A 14 11.82 2.92 16.09
C GLY A 14 12.96 3.56 15.30
N ALA A 15 12.73 4.70 14.61
CA ALA A 15 13.72 5.36 13.77
C ALA A 15 13.67 6.89 13.99
N PRO A 16 14.83 7.60 14.04
CA PRO A 16 14.87 9.04 14.30
C PRO A 16 14.57 9.86 13.01
N LYS A 17 13.41 9.66 12.39
CA LYS A 17 13.04 10.33 11.15
C LYS A 17 11.55 10.79 11.18
N PRO A 18 11.18 11.74 12.06
CA PRO A 18 9.79 12.22 12.13
C PRO A 18 9.41 12.98 10.86
N MET A 19 8.21 12.72 10.34
CA MET A 19 7.68 13.39 9.15
C MET A 19 7.33 14.86 9.40
N ASP A 20 7.19 15.29 10.65
CA ASP A 20 6.94 16.68 11.05
C ASP A 20 7.95 17.67 10.44
N ILE A 21 9.18 17.24 10.16
CA ILE A 21 10.23 18.06 9.54
C ILE A 21 9.86 18.57 8.13
N PHE A 22 8.93 17.90 7.44
CA PHE A 22 8.43 18.31 6.13
C PHE A 22 7.33 19.38 6.20
N GLY A 23 6.87 19.71 7.42
CA GLY A 23 5.85 20.74 7.64
C GLY A 23 4.49 20.43 7.02
N GLY A 24 3.66 21.46 6.82
CA GLY A 24 2.37 21.34 6.14
C GLY A 24 1.44 20.30 6.78
N ALA A 25 0.96 19.36 5.98
CA ALA A 25 0.05 18.31 6.44
C ALA A 25 0.67 17.40 7.51
N TRP A 26 2.01 17.24 7.49
CA TRP A 26 2.73 16.29 8.35
C TRP A 26 2.94 16.76 9.79
N VAL A 27 2.72 18.03 10.11
CA VAL A 27 2.83 18.52 11.49
C VAL A 27 1.82 17.81 12.39
N GLY A 28 2.32 17.12 13.44
CA GLY A 28 1.50 16.33 14.36
C GLY A 28 0.82 15.11 13.71
N TYR A 29 1.44 14.55 12.67
CA TYR A 29 0.83 13.49 11.87
C TYR A 29 0.50 12.22 12.67
N MET A 30 1.27 11.90 13.70
CA MET A 30 1.01 10.73 14.54
C MET A 30 -0.32 10.84 15.29
N ASP A 31 -0.68 12.04 15.77
CA ASP A 31 -1.97 12.27 16.42
C ASP A 31 -3.10 12.22 15.38
N LYS A 32 -2.89 12.80 14.19
CA LYS A 32 -3.84 12.73 13.08
C LYS A 32 -4.10 11.29 12.64
N LEU A 33 -3.04 10.46 12.54
CA LEU A 33 -3.18 9.02 12.24
C LEU A 33 -3.97 8.29 13.32
N ARG A 34 -3.67 8.55 14.60
CA ARG A 34 -4.41 7.94 15.73
C ARG A 34 -5.89 8.28 15.66
N ASP A 35 -6.21 9.55 15.47
CA ASP A 35 -7.59 10.03 15.38
C ASP A 35 -8.30 9.49 14.13
N GLY A 36 -7.64 9.55 12.98
CA GLY A 36 -8.19 9.07 11.71
C GLY A 36 -8.49 7.57 11.70
N LEU A 37 -7.56 6.76 12.25
CA LEU A 37 -7.69 5.31 12.29
C LEU A 37 -8.60 4.81 13.43
N SER A 38 -9.03 5.67 14.35
CA SER A 38 -9.96 5.32 15.43
C SER A 38 -11.36 4.89 14.95
N VAL A 39 -11.70 5.13 13.69
CA VAL A 39 -12.97 4.68 13.08
C VAL A 39 -12.99 3.19 12.77
N ILE A 40 -11.81 2.53 12.75
CA ILE A 40 -11.67 1.11 12.41
C ILE A 40 -12.15 0.26 13.58
N ARG A 41 -12.96 -0.76 13.29
CA ARG A 41 -13.53 -1.69 14.25
C ARG A 41 -12.88 -3.07 14.16
N PRO A 42 -13.03 -3.94 15.16
CA PRO A 42 -12.46 -5.30 15.15
C PRO A 42 -12.88 -6.16 13.94
N GLU A 43 -14.10 -5.95 13.43
CA GLU A 43 -14.65 -6.67 12.29
C GLU A 43 -14.19 -6.13 10.91
N ASP A 44 -13.51 -4.97 10.87
CA ASP A 44 -13.11 -4.32 9.61
C ASP A 44 -11.78 -4.86 9.09
N THR A 45 -11.56 -4.63 7.80
CA THR A 45 -10.29 -4.93 7.13
C THR A 45 -9.68 -3.64 6.58
N THR A 46 -8.37 -3.46 6.77
CA THR A 46 -7.64 -2.30 6.23
C THR A 46 -6.49 -2.77 5.35
N VAL A 47 -6.43 -2.28 4.12
CA VAL A 47 -5.25 -2.46 3.24
C VAL A 47 -4.29 -1.30 3.48
N LEU A 48 -3.03 -1.64 3.80
CA LEU A 48 -1.94 -0.69 4.02
C LEU A 48 -1.01 -0.71 2.81
N LEU A 49 -0.96 0.39 2.06
CA LEU A 49 -0.37 0.45 0.72
C LEU A 49 1.14 0.78 0.69
N GLY A 50 1.88 0.32 1.69
CA GLY A 50 3.33 0.50 1.75
C GLY A 50 3.76 1.84 2.35
N ASP A 51 5.08 2.02 2.43
CA ASP A 51 5.75 3.12 3.12
C ASP A 51 5.23 3.27 4.55
N LEU A 52 5.26 2.13 5.28
CA LEU A 52 4.70 2.03 6.62
C LEU A 52 5.68 2.49 7.70
N SER A 53 6.97 2.21 7.54
CA SER A 53 7.99 2.49 8.55
C SER A 53 9.29 2.95 7.92
N TRP A 54 9.95 3.93 8.54
CA TRP A 54 11.30 4.38 8.17
C TRP A 54 12.43 3.49 8.70
N ALA A 55 12.11 2.43 9.42
CA ALA A 55 13.12 1.52 9.93
C ALA A 55 13.91 0.83 8.81
N LEU A 56 15.18 0.55 9.07
CA LEU A 56 16.09 -0.06 8.10
C LEU A 56 16.01 -1.60 8.11
N ASP A 57 15.49 -2.18 9.19
CA ASP A 57 15.31 -3.60 9.38
C ASP A 57 14.08 -3.93 10.25
N LEU A 58 13.72 -5.21 10.34
CA LEU A 58 12.56 -5.65 11.13
C LEU A 58 12.70 -5.39 12.63
N SER A 59 13.91 -5.40 13.16
CA SER A 59 14.16 -5.10 14.57
C SER A 59 13.82 -3.66 14.90
N GLY A 60 14.28 -2.72 14.07
CA GLY A 60 13.95 -1.31 14.17
C GLY A 60 12.47 -1.01 13.91
N ALA A 61 11.81 -1.79 13.05
CA ALA A 61 10.40 -1.63 12.72
C ALA A 61 9.44 -2.17 13.80
N LYS A 62 9.96 -2.84 14.85
CA LYS A 62 9.12 -3.51 15.86
C LYS A 62 8.10 -2.59 16.51
N ALA A 63 8.51 -1.38 16.92
CA ALA A 63 7.61 -0.42 17.56
C ALA A 63 6.50 0.05 16.61
N ASP A 64 6.84 0.28 15.33
CA ASP A 64 5.90 0.69 14.30
C ASP A 64 4.87 -0.41 14.02
N PHE A 65 5.31 -1.66 13.86
CA PHE A 65 4.40 -2.79 13.67
C PHE A 65 3.57 -3.13 14.91
N ALA A 66 4.09 -2.92 16.11
CA ALA A 66 3.30 -3.04 17.33
C ALA A 66 2.17 -2.00 17.34
N TRP A 67 2.47 -0.76 16.93
CA TRP A 67 1.46 0.29 16.80
C TRP A 67 0.40 -0.06 15.73
N ILE A 68 0.81 -0.54 14.55
CA ILE A 68 -0.10 -0.99 13.48
C ILE A 68 -0.95 -2.17 13.98
N ASN A 69 -0.35 -3.13 14.69
CA ASN A 69 -1.06 -4.30 15.21
C ASN A 69 -2.11 -3.92 16.26
N ALA A 70 -1.87 -2.86 17.03
CA ALA A 70 -2.83 -2.36 18.02
C ALA A 70 -4.08 -1.71 17.40
N ILE A 71 -4.05 -1.30 16.14
CA ILE A 71 -5.24 -0.84 15.42
C ILE A 71 -6.19 -2.04 15.27
N PRO A 72 -7.50 -1.89 15.60
CA PRO A 72 -8.45 -2.99 15.49
C PRO A 72 -8.57 -3.56 14.08
N GLY A 73 -9.10 -4.78 13.95
CA GLY A 73 -9.41 -5.43 12.69
C GLY A 73 -8.19 -6.01 11.97
N ARG A 74 -8.44 -6.62 10.84
CA ARG A 74 -7.45 -7.27 9.99
C ARG A 74 -6.67 -6.24 9.17
N LYS A 75 -5.35 -6.35 9.11
CA LYS A 75 -4.51 -5.56 8.20
C LYS A 75 -3.96 -6.43 7.09
N ILE A 76 -4.05 -5.93 5.85
CA ILE A 76 -3.43 -6.51 4.66
C ILE A 76 -2.36 -5.53 4.20
N ILE A 77 -1.11 -5.95 4.22
CA ILE A 77 0.06 -5.08 4.05
C ILE A 77 0.75 -5.40 2.74
N LEU A 78 1.00 -4.40 1.92
CA LEU A 78 1.95 -4.48 0.82
C LEU A 78 3.15 -3.56 1.10
N LYS A 79 4.24 -3.78 0.37
CA LYS A 79 5.50 -3.05 0.52
C LYS A 79 5.50 -1.78 -0.31
N GLY A 80 6.03 -0.68 0.25
CA GLY A 80 6.41 0.54 -0.48
C GLY A 80 7.89 0.58 -0.88
N ASN A 81 8.35 1.73 -1.34
CA ASN A 81 9.76 1.94 -1.72
C ASN A 81 10.64 2.33 -0.53
N HIS A 82 10.10 2.96 0.49
CA HIS A 82 10.81 3.32 1.73
C HIS A 82 10.72 2.26 2.82
N ASP A 83 10.05 1.13 2.58
CA ASP A 83 10.02 0.00 3.51
C ASP A 83 11.34 -0.80 3.45
N TYR A 84 12.43 -0.17 3.91
CA TYR A 84 13.79 -0.76 3.90
C TYR A 84 13.92 -1.97 4.83
N TRP A 85 13.06 -2.06 5.85
CA TRP A 85 12.95 -3.20 6.77
C TRP A 85 12.60 -4.51 6.03
N TRP A 86 12.07 -4.40 4.83
CA TRP A 86 11.66 -5.56 4.04
C TRP A 86 12.84 -6.40 3.56
N SER A 87 12.70 -7.72 3.73
CA SER A 87 13.63 -8.69 3.13
C SER A 87 12.90 -9.79 2.37
N THR A 88 12.22 -10.70 3.08
CA THR A 88 11.43 -11.79 2.49
C THR A 88 10.11 -11.98 3.25
N ALA A 89 9.10 -12.54 2.54
CA ALA A 89 7.81 -12.87 3.16
C ALA A 89 7.96 -13.84 4.35
N ALA A 90 8.87 -14.80 4.25
CA ALA A 90 9.13 -15.76 5.33
C ALA A 90 9.68 -15.09 6.59
N LYS A 91 10.63 -14.15 6.43
CA LYS A 91 11.19 -13.42 7.57
C LYS A 91 10.15 -12.50 8.20
N PHE A 92 9.29 -11.85 7.40
CA PHE A 92 8.21 -11.02 7.94
C PHE A 92 7.18 -11.85 8.74
N ARG A 93 6.77 -13.02 8.22
CA ARG A 93 5.86 -13.92 8.95
C ARG A 93 6.46 -14.38 10.28
N LYS A 94 7.72 -14.83 10.26
CA LYS A 94 8.44 -15.21 11.47
C LYS A 94 8.51 -14.04 12.48
N PHE A 95 8.81 -12.84 12.01
CA PHE A 95 8.81 -11.64 12.85
C PHE A 95 7.43 -11.38 13.49
N CYS A 96 6.33 -11.54 12.74
CA CYS A 96 4.98 -11.40 13.28
C CYS A 96 4.69 -12.47 14.34
N GLU A 97 5.04 -13.73 14.08
CA GLU A 97 4.87 -14.85 15.01
C GLU A 97 5.65 -14.62 16.33
N GLU A 98 6.93 -14.23 16.24
CA GLU A 98 7.78 -13.97 17.40
C GLU A 98 7.32 -12.79 18.26
N ASN A 99 6.54 -11.86 17.69
CA ASN A 99 6.07 -10.67 18.39
C ASN A 99 4.55 -10.70 18.70
N GLY A 100 3.84 -11.78 18.35
CA GLY A 100 2.41 -11.90 18.59
C GLY A 100 1.56 -10.95 17.73
N PHE A 101 2.01 -10.60 16.53
CA PHE A 101 1.27 -9.75 15.60
C PHE A 101 0.32 -10.60 14.76
N GLU A 102 -0.84 -10.95 15.30
CA GLU A 102 -1.77 -11.92 14.70
C GLU A 102 -2.63 -11.36 13.57
N ASN A 103 -2.84 -10.06 13.52
CA ASN A 103 -3.75 -9.44 12.57
C ASN A 103 -3.06 -8.80 11.34
N LEU A 104 -1.74 -8.99 11.20
CA LEU A 104 -0.94 -8.51 10.08
C LEU A 104 -0.80 -9.58 9.00
N ASN A 105 -1.34 -9.33 7.83
CA ASN A 105 -1.35 -10.26 6.69
C ASN A 105 -0.61 -9.63 5.51
N LEU A 106 0.28 -10.40 4.88
CA LEU A 106 1.12 -9.90 3.80
C LEU A 106 0.50 -10.16 2.43
N LEU A 107 0.30 -9.10 1.64
CA LEU A 107 -0.07 -9.19 0.23
C LEU A 107 1.21 -9.29 -0.61
N ASN A 108 1.56 -10.52 -1.01
CA ASN A 108 2.80 -10.81 -1.75
C ASN A 108 2.65 -12.07 -2.60
N ASN A 109 2.35 -11.93 -3.87
CA ASN A 109 2.04 -13.00 -4.84
C ASN A 109 0.79 -13.83 -4.49
N ASN A 110 -0.11 -13.30 -3.72
CA ASN A 110 -1.38 -13.89 -3.28
C ASN A 110 -2.51 -12.88 -3.41
N CYS A 111 -3.72 -13.28 -3.10
CA CYS A 111 -4.85 -12.39 -2.87
C CYS A 111 -5.52 -12.71 -1.55
N TYR A 112 -6.39 -11.81 -1.12
CA TYR A 112 -7.30 -12.01 0.01
C TYR A 112 -8.72 -11.76 -0.44
N GLU A 113 -9.65 -12.53 0.09
CA GLU A 113 -11.07 -12.32 -0.17
C GLU A 113 -11.67 -11.37 0.84
N TYR A 114 -12.54 -10.49 0.35
CA TYR A 114 -13.42 -9.65 1.13
C TYR A 114 -14.80 -9.56 0.45
N GLU A 115 -15.83 -10.17 1.04
CA GLU A 115 -17.22 -10.16 0.55
C GLU A 115 -17.34 -10.47 -0.96
N GLY A 116 -16.71 -11.57 -1.38
CA GLY A 116 -16.76 -12.04 -2.78
C GLY A 116 -15.92 -11.23 -3.75
N THR A 117 -15.11 -10.30 -3.25
CA THR A 117 -14.17 -9.51 -4.06
C THR A 117 -12.73 -9.80 -3.63
N ALA A 118 -11.85 -10.02 -4.60
CA ALA A 118 -10.44 -10.26 -4.33
C ALA A 118 -9.67 -8.94 -4.14
N ILE A 119 -8.93 -8.86 -3.07
CA ILE A 119 -7.91 -7.86 -2.78
C ILE A 119 -6.60 -8.36 -3.38
N CYS A 120 -6.20 -7.81 -4.51
CA CYS A 120 -4.96 -8.14 -5.23
C CYS A 120 -3.99 -6.97 -5.15
N GLY A 121 -2.70 -7.22 -5.37
CA GLY A 121 -1.76 -6.10 -5.45
C GLY A 121 -0.30 -6.49 -5.30
N THR A 122 0.52 -5.47 -5.46
CA THR A 122 1.97 -5.49 -5.26
C THR A 122 2.45 -4.05 -5.05
N ARG A 123 3.76 -3.87 -4.86
CA ARG A 123 4.33 -2.52 -4.82
C ARG A 123 4.05 -1.73 -6.10
N GLY A 124 3.98 -2.39 -7.26
CA GLY A 124 4.00 -1.75 -8.56
C GLY A 124 5.40 -1.23 -8.90
N TRP A 125 5.47 -0.45 -9.96
CA TRP A 125 6.70 0.18 -10.40
C TRP A 125 6.42 1.51 -11.09
N PHE A 126 7.33 2.45 -10.88
CA PHE A 126 7.30 3.75 -11.52
C PHE A 126 8.69 4.02 -12.11
N TYR A 127 8.75 4.37 -13.40
CA TYR A 127 9.98 4.84 -14.02
C TYR A 127 10.21 6.30 -13.64
N GLU A 128 11.23 6.57 -12.84
CA GLU A 128 11.80 7.90 -12.74
C GLU A 128 12.73 8.10 -13.93
N GLU A 129 12.64 9.25 -14.62
CA GLU A 129 13.40 9.55 -15.86
C GLU A 129 14.91 9.30 -15.73
N ASP A 130 15.46 9.39 -14.52
CA ASP A 130 16.89 9.24 -14.23
C ASP A 130 17.32 7.80 -13.86
N ARG A 131 16.39 6.84 -13.79
CA ARG A 131 16.66 5.45 -13.37
C ARG A 131 16.34 4.45 -14.48
N SER A 132 17.07 4.54 -15.60
CA SER A 132 17.00 3.57 -16.68
C SER A 132 18.26 2.70 -16.72
N GLY A 133 18.22 1.53 -16.11
CA GLY A 133 19.32 0.57 -16.12
C GLY A 133 18.81 -0.88 -16.09
N GLU A 134 19.67 -1.84 -16.42
CA GLU A 134 19.35 -3.27 -16.39
C GLU A 134 18.77 -3.74 -15.03
N HIS A 135 19.18 -3.09 -13.94
CA HIS A 135 18.66 -3.41 -12.61
C HIS A 135 17.19 -3.04 -12.50
N ASP A 136 16.81 -1.84 -12.94
CA ASP A 136 15.43 -1.33 -12.86
C ASP A 136 14.49 -2.15 -13.75
N GLU A 137 14.96 -2.54 -14.94
CA GLU A 137 14.20 -3.44 -15.83
C GLU A 137 13.93 -4.80 -15.17
N LYS A 138 14.93 -5.39 -14.48
CA LYS A 138 14.76 -6.65 -13.76
C LYS A 138 13.77 -6.51 -12.59
N VAL A 139 13.82 -5.39 -11.86
CA VAL A 139 12.88 -5.12 -10.76
C VAL A 139 11.46 -4.93 -11.32
N PHE A 140 11.30 -4.17 -12.39
CA PHE A 140 10.02 -3.96 -13.06
C PHE A 140 9.39 -5.26 -13.54
N LYS A 141 10.12 -6.09 -14.30
CA LYS A 141 9.65 -7.40 -14.75
C LYS A 141 9.19 -8.28 -13.59
N ARG A 142 9.90 -8.23 -12.47
CA ARG A 142 9.53 -8.97 -11.26
C ARG A 142 8.25 -8.42 -10.62
N GLU A 143 8.03 -7.12 -10.61
CA GLU A 143 6.79 -6.54 -10.09
C GLU A 143 5.57 -6.87 -10.97
N LEU A 144 5.74 -6.91 -12.31
CA LEU A 144 4.69 -7.40 -13.21
C LEU A 144 4.31 -8.85 -12.94
N LEU A 145 5.31 -9.74 -12.78
CA LEU A 145 5.07 -11.14 -12.45
C LEU A 145 4.36 -11.30 -11.09
N ARG A 146 4.69 -10.47 -10.12
CA ARG A 146 4.05 -10.47 -8.79
C ARG A 146 2.60 -10.02 -8.87
N LEU A 147 2.33 -8.94 -9.62
CA LEU A 147 0.97 -8.48 -9.84
C LEU A 147 0.14 -9.55 -10.54
N GLU A 148 0.67 -10.13 -11.63
CA GLU A 148 -0.03 -11.18 -12.35
C GLU A 148 -0.28 -12.42 -11.47
N ALA A 149 0.67 -12.82 -10.63
CA ALA A 149 0.49 -13.92 -9.68
C ALA A 149 -0.65 -13.62 -8.68
N SER A 150 -0.71 -12.40 -8.16
CA SER A 150 -1.78 -11.95 -7.26
C SER A 150 -3.15 -11.99 -7.96
N LEU A 151 -3.22 -11.49 -9.20
CA LEU A 151 -4.45 -11.49 -10.02
C LEU A 151 -4.91 -12.91 -10.38
N LYS A 152 -3.97 -13.82 -10.71
CA LYS A 152 -4.28 -15.24 -10.98
C LYS A 152 -4.80 -15.97 -9.75
N ALA A 153 -4.26 -15.66 -8.57
CA ALA A 153 -4.71 -16.26 -7.31
C ALA A 153 -6.18 -15.93 -6.99
N ALA A 154 -6.71 -14.84 -7.54
CA ALA A 154 -8.10 -14.42 -7.37
C ALA A 154 -9.13 -15.26 -8.16
N GLY A 155 -8.69 -16.09 -9.13
CA GLY A 155 -9.61 -16.87 -9.98
C GLY A 155 -10.68 -15.99 -10.64
N ASP A 156 -11.94 -16.40 -10.52
CA ASP A 156 -13.10 -15.74 -11.14
C ASP A 156 -13.73 -14.64 -10.27
N MET A 157 -13.19 -14.39 -9.05
CA MET A 157 -13.71 -13.31 -8.20
C MET A 157 -13.56 -11.94 -8.86
N ARG A 158 -14.47 -11.00 -8.54
CA ARG A 158 -14.25 -9.58 -8.84
C ARG A 158 -12.94 -9.13 -8.21
N LYS A 159 -12.21 -8.25 -8.87
CA LYS A 159 -10.86 -7.86 -8.45
C LYS A 159 -10.77 -6.37 -8.19
N MET A 160 -10.19 -6.04 -7.04
CA MET A 160 -9.66 -4.72 -6.73
C MET A 160 -8.13 -4.84 -6.59
N VAL A 161 -7.40 -3.87 -7.12
CA VAL A 161 -5.94 -3.84 -7.07
C VAL A 161 -5.47 -2.71 -6.15
N PHE A 162 -4.47 -3.03 -5.34
CA PHE A 162 -3.80 -2.11 -4.45
C PHE A 162 -2.32 -2.08 -4.81
N LEU A 163 -1.82 -0.90 -5.14
CA LEU A 163 -0.42 -0.65 -5.52
C LEU A 163 0.16 0.40 -4.57
N HIS A 164 1.48 0.38 -4.39
CA HIS A 164 2.13 1.52 -3.78
C HIS A 164 2.38 2.63 -4.82
N TYR A 165 3.00 2.30 -5.94
CA TYR A 165 3.25 3.26 -7.01
C TYR A 165 2.01 3.54 -7.86
N PRO A 166 1.82 4.80 -8.34
CA PRO A 166 0.81 5.12 -9.35
C PRO A 166 1.12 4.43 -10.68
N THR A 167 0.09 4.09 -11.44
CA THR A 167 0.23 3.57 -12.81
C THR A 167 0.35 4.68 -13.85
N ARG A 168 -0.05 5.89 -13.48
CA ARG A 168 -0.01 7.10 -14.31
C ARG A 168 0.37 8.30 -13.43
N TYR A 169 1.28 9.13 -13.91
CA TYR A 169 1.72 10.33 -13.20
C TYR A 169 2.54 11.24 -14.13
N ARG A 170 2.28 12.55 -14.16
CA ARG A 170 3.00 13.55 -14.98
C ARG A 170 3.08 13.22 -16.47
N GLY A 171 2.03 12.65 -17.04
CA GLY A 171 2.05 12.21 -18.45
C GLY A 171 2.76 10.88 -18.70
N TYR A 172 3.38 10.30 -17.67
CA TYR A 172 3.89 8.93 -17.70
C TYR A 172 2.77 7.94 -17.47
N GLU A 173 2.81 6.84 -18.20
CA GLU A 173 1.96 5.68 -18.00
C GLU A 173 2.81 4.42 -17.92
N CYS A 174 2.36 3.42 -17.18
CA CYS A 174 2.90 2.07 -17.17
C CYS A 174 1.94 1.14 -17.94
N PRO A 175 2.09 1.04 -19.28
CA PRO A 175 1.14 0.31 -20.11
C PRO A 175 1.06 -1.16 -19.74
N GLU A 176 2.14 -1.78 -19.27
CA GLU A 176 2.16 -3.19 -18.90
C GLU A 176 1.30 -3.47 -17.66
N ILE A 177 1.31 -2.58 -16.67
CA ILE A 177 0.40 -2.70 -15.51
C ILE A 177 -1.04 -2.45 -15.96
N LEU A 178 -1.29 -1.41 -16.76
CA LEU A 178 -2.63 -1.10 -17.27
C LEU A 178 -3.23 -2.27 -18.07
N GLN A 179 -2.43 -2.91 -18.94
CA GLN A 179 -2.83 -4.12 -19.67
C GLN A 179 -3.17 -5.29 -18.74
N LEU A 180 -2.43 -5.46 -17.63
CA LEU A 180 -2.79 -6.47 -16.64
C LEU A 180 -4.12 -6.15 -15.96
N LEU A 181 -4.37 -4.88 -15.60
CA LEU A 181 -5.65 -4.49 -15.01
C LEU A 181 -6.82 -4.79 -15.96
N GLU A 182 -6.70 -4.43 -17.23
CA GLU A 182 -7.69 -4.72 -18.27
C GLU A 182 -7.87 -6.23 -18.49
N LYS A 183 -6.77 -6.97 -18.74
CA LYS A 183 -6.76 -8.42 -18.97
C LYS A 183 -7.51 -9.22 -17.88
N TYR A 184 -7.38 -8.80 -16.63
CA TYR A 184 -7.98 -9.48 -15.50
C TYR A 184 -9.30 -8.85 -15.02
N GLY A 185 -9.85 -7.90 -15.74
CA GLY A 185 -11.14 -7.26 -15.46
C GLY A 185 -11.15 -6.53 -14.12
N VAL A 186 -10.07 -5.84 -13.78
CA VAL A 186 -9.97 -5.05 -12.56
C VAL A 186 -10.88 -3.82 -12.67
N SER A 187 -11.75 -3.61 -11.70
CA SER A 187 -12.68 -2.49 -11.71
C SER A 187 -12.22 -1.27 -10.89
N ARG A 188 -11.32 -1.47 -9.93
CA ARG A 188 -10.81 -0.41 -9.04
C ARG A 188 -9.34 -0.62 -8.74
N CYS A 189 -8.58 0.48 -8.76
CA CYS A 189 -7.15 0.51 -8.43
C CYS A 189 -6.86 1.62 -7.42
N PHE A 190 -6.28 1.25 -6.28
CA PHE A 190 -5.88 2.15 -5.22
C PHE A 190 -4.36 2.25 -5.20
N TYR A 191 -3.83 3.43 -4.95
CA TYR A 191 -2.39 3.65 -4.90
C TYR A 191 -2.00 4.72 -3.88
N GLY A 192 -0.72 4.74 -3.49
CA GLY A 192 -0.10 5.69 -2.58
C GLY A 192 1.01 6.50 -3.23
N HIS A 193 2.13 6.67 -2.51
CA HIS A 193 3.42 7.21 -2.97
C HIS A 193 3.46 8.71 -3.26
N LEU A 194 2.39 9.33 -3.72
CA LEU A 194 2.36 10.75 -4.06
C LEU A 194 2.09 11.61 -2.82
N HIS A 195 2.96 12.59 -2.57
CA HIS A 195 2.90 13.48 -1.41
C HIS A 195 2.92 14.95 -1.77
N GLY A 196 2.31 15.78 -0.93
CA GLY A 196 2.38 17.22 -1.00
C GLY A 196 1.97 17.78 -2.35
N GLY A 197 2.86 18.52 -3.03
CA GLY A 197 2.58 19.11 -4.33
C GLY A 197 2.27 18.11 -5.45
N SER A 198 2.68 16.86 -5.29
CA SER A 198 2.41 15.79 -6.26
C SER A 198 0.94 15.35 -6.27
N HIS A 199 0.16 15.67 -5.24
CA HIS A 199 -1.28 15.41 -5.20
C HIS A 199 -2.04 16.03 -6.37
N ALA A 200 -1.64 17.24 -6.79
CA ALA A 200 -2.28 17.94 -7.92
C ALA A 200 -2.12 17.20 -9.27
N LEU A 201 -1.21 16.23 -9.34
CA LEU A 201 -0.93 15.45 -10.53
C LEU A 201 -1.41 14.00 -10.38
N ALA A 202 -2.07 13.68 -9.28
CA ALA A 202 -2.68 12.38 -9.05
C ALA A 202 -3.79 12.14 -10.06
N MET A 203 -3.80 10.93 -10.61
CA MET A 203 -4.86 10.53 -11.51
C MET A 203 -5.94 9.79 -10.73
N GLU A 204 -7.11 10.38 -10.68
CA GLU A 204 -8.28 9.83 -10.02
C GLU A 204 -9.48 9.74 -10.96
N GLY A 205 -10.44 8.91 -10.59
CA GLY A 205 -11.67 8.70 -11.34
C GLY A 205 -11.58 7.52 -12.31
N LEU A 206 -12.58 7.44 -13.20
CA LEU A 206 -12.76 6.34 -14.13
C LEU A 206 -11.93 6.56 -15.40
N TRP A 207 -10.95 5.66 -15.65
CA TRP A 207 -10.13 5.65 -16.84
C TRP A 207 -10.03 4.21 -17.37
N ASP A 208 -10.30 4.01 -18.65
CA ASP A 208 -10.26 2.71 -19.32
C ASP A 208 -11.01 1.60 -18.56
N GLY A 209 -12.14 1.96 -17.94
CA GLY A 209 -12.97 1.03 -17.16
C GLY A 209 -12.52 0.75 -15.73
N VAL A 210 -11.41 1.35 -15.28
CA VAL A 210 -10.87 1.22 -13.92
C VAL A 210 -11.06 2.52 -13.14
N ASP A 211 -11.61 2.46 -11.93
CA ASP A 211 -11.71 3.62 -11.02
C ASP A 211 -10.43 3.71 -10.17
N PHE A 212 -9.61 4.73 -10.43
CA PHE A 212 -8.35 4.99 -9.74
C PHE A 212 -8.52 5.93 -8.56
N ARG A 213 -7.86 5.62 -7.43
CA ARG A 213 -7.91 6.43 -6.20
C ARG A 213 -6.55 6.52 -5.52
N LEU A 214 -6.12 7.76 -5.23
CA LEU A 214 -4.98 8.02 -4.36
C LEU A 214 -5.42 7.89 -2.89
N VAL A 215 -4.68 7.10 -2.10
CA VAL A 215 -4.98 6.86 -0.68
C VAL A 215 -3.75 7.07 0.21
N ALA A 216 -2.81 7.94 -0.19
CA ALA A 216 -1.71 8.37 0.65
C ALA A 216 -2.24 9.12 1.88
N ALA A 217 -1.63 8.90 3.06
CA ALA A 217 -2.13 9.41 4.33
C ALA A 217 -2.29 10.93 4.35
N ASP A 218 -1.30 11.67 3.85
CA ASP A 218 -1.35 13.14 3.81
C ASP A 218 -2.38 13.67 2.81
N TYR A 219 -2.70 12.89 1.76
CA TYR A 219 -3.77 13.22 0.80
C TYR A 219 -5.15 13.04 1.40
N THR A 220 -5.37 11.94 2.13
CA THR A 220 -6.68 11.62 2.76
C THR A 220 -6.90 12.34 4.10
N GLY A 221 -6.00 13.24 4.49
CA GLY A 221 -6.03 13.91 5.79
C GLY A 221 -5.84 12.94 6.96
N PHE A 222 -5.01 11.91 6.76
CA PHE A 222 -4.68 10.85 7.72
C PHE A 222 -5.89 9.99 8.13
N ARG A 223 -6.94 9.96 7.30
CA ARG A 223 -8.12 9.11 7.49
C ARG A 223 -8.13 7.99 6.47
N PRO A 224 -8.45 6.75 6.87
CA PRO A 224 -8.50 5.65 5.92
C PRO A 224 -9.66 5.85 4.94
N TYR A 225 -9.38 5.66 3.66
CA TYR A 225 -10.40 5.71 2.61
C TYR A 225 -11.33 4.49 2.72
N LYS A 226 -12.63 4.72 2.78
CA LYS A 226 -13.62 3.64 2.84
C LYS A 226 -13.86 3.08 1.45
N VAL A 227 -13.36 1.87 1.19
CA VAL A 227 -13.44 1.19 -0.10
C VAL A 227 -14.81 0.54 -0.30
N ILE A 228 -15.27 -0.20 0.70
CA ILE A 228 -16.59 -0.86 0.75
C ILE A 228 -17.26 -0.47 2.07
N PRO A 229 -18.54 -0.08 2.04
CA PRO A 229 -19.30 0.36 3.21
C PRO A 229 -19.44 -0.68 4.31
#